data_6013c6e6f120dc120c32ee7dce879b7d
#
_entry.id   6013c6e6f120dc120c32ee7dce879b7d
#
_cell.length_a   1.000
_cell.length_b   1.000
_cell.length_c   1.000
_cell.angle_alpha   90.00
_cell.angle_beta   90.00
_cell.angle_gamma   90.00
#
_symmetry.space_group_name_H-M   'P 1'
#
loop_
_entity.id
_entity.type
_entity.pdbx_description
1 polymer ?
#
loop_
_entity_poly.entity_id
_entity_poly.type
_entity_poly.pdbx_seq_one_letter_code
_entity_poly.pdbx_strand_id
1 'polypeptide(L)'
;ELTALSRNGQHVASVSDFGDCTGIKICDRSDSGAVTDLAVIFDAGEVHVYNENLIRNLIWQICVSLTDKNGENVNTITMLPSAFFTLQEQENGRYEIMGGGLGHGIGMSQYGADGMARAGKTAAEILQYFFPWNRAFFGKIVEQKERENAKGAWQIEEKTC
;
A
#
# COMPACT_ATOMS: atom_id res chain seq x y z
N GLU A 1 -22.61 -4.61 -0.32
CA GLU A 1 -22.64 -5.60 0.77
C GLU A 1 -21.19 -5.95 1.10
N LEU A 2 -20.70 -5.49 2.26
CA LEU A 2 -19.39 -5.88 2.77
C LEU A 2 -19.51 -7.30 3.33
N THR A 3 -18.87 -8.24 2.67
CA THR A 3 -18.82 -9.62 3.14
C THR A 3 -17.52 -9.78 3.93
N ALA A 4 -17.64 -10.09 5.22
CA ALA A 4 -16.48 -10.40 6.04
C ALA A 4 -15.90 -11.76 5.61
N LEU A 5 -14.66 -11.73 5.14
CA LEU A 5 -13.88 -12.93 4.85
C LEU A 5 -12.95 -13.22 6.02
N SER A 6 -12.95 -14.46 6.51
CA SER A 6 -11.91 -14.90 7.44
C SER A 6 -10.54 -14.87 6.78
N ARG A 7 -9.46 -14.92 7.57
CA ARG A 7 -8.07 -15.02 7.09
C ARG A 7 -7.84 -16.16 6.08
N ASN A 8 -8.72 -17.16 6.07
CA ASN A 8 -8.68 -18.32 5.16
C ASN A 8 -9.66 -18.19 3.98
N GLY A 9 -10.28 -17.03 3.76
CA GLY A 9 -11.24 -16.81 2.68
C GLY A 9 -12.61 -17.44 2.88
N GLN A 10 -12.92 -17.93 4.08
CA GLN A 10 -14.24 -18.47 4.41
C GLN A 10 -15.20 -17.33 4.77
N HIS A 11 -16.43 -17.40 4.28
CA HIS A 11 -17.54 -16.55 4.68
C HIS A 11 -17.86 -16.79 6.15
N VAL A 12 -17.76 -15.77 6.99
CA VAL A 12 -17.99 -15.92 8.43
C VAL A 12 -19.39 -15.48 8.85
N ALA A 13 -19.88 -14.39 8.29
CA ALA A 13 -21.24 -13.86 8.55
C ALA A 13 -21.53 -12.69 7.61
N SER A 14 -22.80 -12.28 7.51
CA SER A 14 -23.16 -10.96 6.96
C SER A 14 -22.80 -9.88 7.97
N VAL A 15 -22.30 -8.72 7.50
CA VAL A 15 -21.97 -7.59 8.38
C VAL A 15 -23.19 -7.12 9.18
N SER A 16 -24.39 -7.29 8.64
CA SER A 16 -25.66 -7.02 9.33
C SER A 16 -25.87 -7.82 10.61
N ASP A 17 -25.19 -8.95 10.77
CA ASP A 17 -25.33 -9.83 11.95
C ASP A 17 -24.49 -9.35 13.14
N PHE A 18 -23.63 -8.34 12.94
CA PHE A 18 -22.75 -7.81 13.97
C PHE A 18 -23.32 -6.63 14.77
N GLY A 19 -24.51 -6.12 14.41
CA GLY A 19 -25.11 -4.95 15.07
C GLY A 19 -24.51 -3.64 14.57
N ASP A 20 -24.56 -2.61 15.43
CA ASP A 20 -24.09 -1.28 15.07
C ASP A 20 -22.55 -1.19 15.12
N CYS A 21 -21.98 -0.37 14.22
CA CYS A 21 -20.54 -0.07 14.22
C CYS A 21 -20.25 0.89 15.37
N THR A 22 -19.38 0.47 16.29
CA THR A 22 -18.99 1.25 17.48
C THR A 22 -17.61 1.86 17.38
N GLY A 23 -16.79 1.45 16.40
CA GLY A 23 -15.46 2.02 16.23
C GLY A 23 -14.61 1.38 15.15
N ILE A 24 -13.41 1.94 14.98
CA ILE A 24 -12.36 1.40 14.11
C ILE A 24 -11.01 1.44 14.86
N LYS A 25 -10.13 0.49 14.56
CA LYS A 25 -8.84 0.36 15.24
C LYS A 25 -7.79 -0.19 14.28
N ILE A 26 -6.59 0.39 14.31
CA ILE A 26 -5.42 -0.18 13.61
C ILE A 26 -4.87 -1.30 14.49
N CYS A 27 -4.81 -2.52 13.93
CA CYS A 27 -4.33 -3.71 14.62
C CYS A 27 -2.88 -4.04 14.28
N ASP A 28 -2.48 -3.82 13.02
CA ASP A 28 -1.11 -4.15 12.60
C ASP A 28 -0.61 -3.23 11.47
N ARG A 29 0.73 -3.18 11.34
CA ARG A 29 1.45 -2.40 10.33
C ARG A 29 2.58 -3.24 9.75
N SER A 30 2.92 -2.97 8.50
CA SER A 30 4.14 -3.49 7.90
C SER A 30 5.38 -2.83 8.51
N ASP A 31 6.56 -3.42 8.27
CA ASP A 31 7.86 -2.84 8.66
C ASP A 31 8.07 -1.42 8.10
N SER A 32 7.45 -1.09 6.98
CA SER A 32 7.45 0.25 6.40
C SER A 32 6.48 1.22 7.05
N GLY A 33 5.59 0.75 7.93
CA GLY A 33 4.61 1.54 8.67
C GLY A 33 3.22 1.64 8.01
N ALA A 34 2.99 1.00 6.84
CA ALA A 34 1.67 0.93 6.23
C ALA A 34 0.72 0.09 7.09
N VAL A 35 -0.53 0.50 7.22
CA VAL A 35 -1.57 -0.29 7.91
C VAL A 35 -1.85 -1.54 7.09
N THR A 36 -1.71 -2.71 7.73
CA THR A 36 -1.91 -4.03 7.13
C THR A 36 -3.10 -4.78 7.71
N ASP A 37 -3.56 -4.38 8.89
CA ASP A 37 -4.74 -4.91 9.55
C ASP A 37 -5.52 -3.76 10.21
N LEU A 38 -6.77 -3.57 9.77
CA LEU A 38 -7.72 -2.61 10.35
C LEU A 38 -8.94 -3.38 10.84
N ALA A 39 -9.28 -3.25 12.12
CA ALA A 39 -10.52 -3.78 12.67
C ALA A 39 -11.63 -2.73 12.65
N VAL A 40 -12.80 -3.14 12.19
CA VAL A 40 -14.07 -2.44 12.39
C VAL A 40 -14.79 -3.12 13.55
N ILE A 41 -15.11 -2.35 14.57
CA ILE A 41 -15.67 -2.83 15.84
C ILE A 41 -17.19 -2.66 15.80
N PHE A 42 -17.92 -3.71 16.12
CA PHE A 42 -19.37 -3.76 16.20
C PHE A 42 -19.80 -4.24 17.58
N ASP A 43 -21.09 -4.14 17.88
CA ASP A 43 -21.65 -4.61 19.15
C ASP A 43 -21.39 -6.10 19.41
N ALA A 44 -21.42 -6.93 18.37
CA ALA A 44 -21.27 -8.39 18.48
C ALA A 44 -19.87 -8.92 18.15
N GLY A 45 -18.91 -8.05 17.79
CA GLY A 45 -17.53 -8.49 17.48
C GLY A 45 -16.76 -7.55 16.59
N GLU A 46 -15.65 -8.05 16.07
CA GLU A 46 -14.73 -7.27 15.21
C GLU A 46 -14.64 -7.91 13.82
N VAL A 47 -14.56 -7.08 12.78
CA VAL A 47 -14.30 -7.48 11.40
C VAL A 47 -12.95 -6.93 10.98
N HIS A 48 -12.00 -7.80 10.64
CA HIS A 48 -10.67 -7.42 10.21
C HIS A 48 -10.57 -7.28 8.69
N VAL A 49 -9.91 -6.23 8.26
CA VAL A 49 -9.58 -5.93 6.86
C VAL A 49 -8.07 -5.97 6.69
N TYR A 50 -7.57 -6.96 5.94
CA TYR A 50 -6.13 -7.26 5.84
C TYR A 50 -5.44 -6.73 4.59
N ASN A 51 -6.16 -6.25 3.61
CA ASN A 51 -5.58 -5.77 2.35
C ASN A 51 -5.52 -4.25 2.33
N GLU A 52 -4.34 -3.68 2.01
CA GLU A 52 -4.13 -2.23 2.01
C GLU A 52 -5.08 -1.50 1.04
N ASN A 53 -5.39 -2.08 -0.12
CA ASN A 53 -6.35 -1.50 -1.05
C ASN A 53 -7.77 -1.49 -0.46
N LEU A 54 -8.17 -2.56 0.22
CA LEU A 54 -9.47 -2.64 0.88
C LEU A 54 -9.55 -1.65 2.05
N ILE A 55 -8.49 -1.53 2.85
CA ILE A 55 -8.38 -0.56 3.94
C ILE A 55 -8.53 0.88 3.40
N ARG A 56 -7.80 1.23 2.35
CA ARG A 56 -7.87 2.55 1.71
C ARG A 56 -9.26 2.87 1.16
N ASN A 57 -9.88 1.88 0.51
CA ASN A 57 -11.23 2.01 0.01
C ASN A 57 -12.26 2.15 1.13
N LEU A 58 -12.18 1.30 2.17
CA LEU A 58 -13.09 1.33 3.30
C LEU A 58 -13.08 2.70 3.98
N ILE A 59 -11.88 3.18 4.34
CA ILE A 59 -11.74 4.49 4.98
C ILE A 59 -12.26 5.61 4.07
N TRP A 60 -12.01 5.54 2.76
CA TRP A 60 -12.52 6.52 1.81
C TRP A 60 -14.06 6.54 1.75
N GLN A 61 -14.71 5.39 1.81
CA GLN A 61 -16.19 5.29 1.78
C GLN A 61 -16.87 5.94 3.00
N ILE A 62 -16.20 5.95 4.15
CA ILE A 62 -16.69 6.57 5.38
C ILE A 62 -16.13 7.98 5.62
N CYS A 63 -15.22 8.43 4.76
CA CYS A 63 -14.59 9.75 4.86
C CYS A 63 -15.59 10.87 4.54
N VAL A 64 -15.72 11.83 5.45
CA VAL A 64 -16.60 13.00 5.26
C VAL A 64 -15.88 14.09 4.44
N SER A 65 -14.61 14.29 4.70
CA SER A 65 -13.77 15.28 3.99
C SER A 65 -12.31 14.86 4.03
N LEU A 66 -11.58 15.17 2.98
CA LEU A 66 -10.14 15.04 2.93
C LEU A 66 -9.52 16.38 2.52
N THR A 67 -8.52 16.82 3.27
CA THR A 67 -7.74 18.01 2.94
C THR A 67 -6.30 17.65 2.65
N ASP A 68 -5.67 18.41 1.77
CA ASP A 68 -4.24 18.31 1.53
C ASP A 68 -3.42 19.05 2.62
N LYS A 69 -2.08 19.05 2.47
CA LYS A 69 -1.15 19.74 3.39
C LYS A 69 -1.35 21.26 3.48
N ASN A 70 -2.09 21.87 2.55
CA ASN A 70 -2.39 23.30 2.51
C ASN A 70 -3.78 23.59 3.11
N GLY A 71 -4.53 22.55 3.52
CA GLY A 71 -5.90 22.66 4.01
C GLY A 71 -6.96 22.72 2.89
N GLU A 72 -6.58 22.46 1.64
CA GLU A 72 -7.50 22.47 0.50
C GLU A 72 -8.22 21.13 0.37
N ASN A 73 -9.54 21.18 0.08
CA ASN A 73 -10.32 19.95 -0.11
C ASN A 73 -9.89 19.17 -1.35
N VAL A 74 -9.66 17.88 -1.19
CA VAL A 74 -9.29 16.95 -2.27
C VAL A 74 -10.52 16.15 -2.68
N ASN A 75 -11.07 16.43 -3.87
CA ASN A 75 -12.29 15.80 -4.39
C ASN A 75 -12.04 14.90 -5.61
N THR A 76 -10.78 14.73 -6.01
CA THR A 76 -10.42 14.07 -7.28
C THR A 76 -9.98 12.62 -7.13
N ILE A 77 -9.99 12.09 -5.91
CA ILE A 77 -9.55 10.73 -5.62
C ILE A 77 -10.74 9.81 -5.30
N THR A 78 -10.56 8.51 -5.54
CA THR A 78 -11.58 7.47 -5.33
C THR A 78 -11.23 6.52 -4.18
N MET A 79 -10.09 6.70 -3.54
CA MET A 79 -9.63 5.98 -2.36
C MET A 79 -8.57 6.82 -1.63
N LEU A 80 -8.23 6.50 -0.39
CA LEU A 80 -7.12 7.16 0.29
C LEU A 80 -5.82 7.04 -0.52
N PRO A 81 -4.98 8.09 -0.54
CA PRO A 81 -3.74 8.08 -1.31
C PRO A 81 -2.78 6.96 -0.94
N SER A 82 -2.77 6.54 0.32
CA SER A 82 -1.92 5.46 0.84
C SER A 82 -2.53 4.81 2.08
N ALA A 83 -1.92 3.71 2.55
CA ALA A 83 -2.22 3.10 3.84
C ALA A 83 -1.27 3.58 4.97
N PHE A 84 -0.49 4.64 4.74
CA PHE A 84 0.37 5.26 5.75
C PHE A 84 -0.40 6.36 6.50
N PHE A 85 -1.16 5.98 7.49
CA PHE A 85 -1.95 6.94 8.28
C PHE A 85 -1.98 6.55 9.76
N THR A 86 -2.28 7.55 10.59
CA THR A 86 -2.65 7.40 12.00
C THR A 86 -4.14 7.63 12.16
N LEU A 87 -4.70 7.07 13.19
CA LEU A 87 -6.10 7.16 13.54
C LEU A 87 -6.21 7.70 14.95
N GLN A 88 -6.95 8.79 15.14
CA GLN A 88 -7.22 9.37 16.43
C GLN A 88 -8.72 9.53 16.63
N GLU A 89 -9.24 8.86 17.66
CA GLU A 89 -10.62 9.01 18.05
C GLU A 89 -10.85 10.41 18.63
N GLN A 90 -11.93 11.04 18.19
CA GLN A 90 -12.39 12.35 18.62
C GLN A 90 -13.70 12.19 19.42
N GLU A 91 -14.13 13.26 20.05
CA GLU A 91 -15.45 13.30 20.69
C GLU A 91 -16.57 12.97 19.68
N ASN A 92 -17.64 12.34 20.16
CA ASN A 92 -18.82 11.94 19.37
C ASN A 92 -18.59 10.80 18.35
N GLY A 93 -17.62 9.90 18.57
CA GLY A 93 -17.39 8.75 17.71
C GLY A 93 -16.83 9.10 16.33
N ARG A 94 -16.29 10.30 16.15
CA ARG A 94 -15.55 10.68 14.94
C ARG A 94 -14.10 10.29 15.06
N TYR A 95 -13.47 10.10 13.91
CA TYR A 95 -12.04 9.80 13.81
C TYR A 95 -11.36 10.84 12.94
N GLU A 96 -10.24 11.35 13.43
CA GLU A 96 -9.30 12.10 12.61
C GLU A 96 -8.23 11.16 12.07
N ILE A 97 -8.00 11.25 10.76
CA ILE A 97 -7.01 10.44 10.06
C ILE A 97 -5.97 11.37 9.48
N MET A 98 -4.74 11.23 9.94
CA MET A 98 -3.59 11.92 9.38
C MET A 98 -2.68 10.94 8.68
N GLY A 99 -2.34 11.22 7.44
CA GLY A 99 -1.52 10.31 6.64
C GLY A 99 -0.65 11.01 5.62
N GLY A 100 0.14 10.21 4.91
CA GLY A 100 1.04 10.70 3.88
C GLY A 100 1.40 9.63 2.86
N GLY A 101 2.08 10.04 1.80
CA GLY A 101 2.48 9.14 0.72
C GLY A 101 1.42 8.95 -0.36
N LEU A 102 1.84 8.32 -1.45
CA LEU A 102 1.01 7.99 -2.60
C LEU A 102 1.36 6.58 -3.09
N GLY A 103 0.38 5.69 -3.11
CA GLY A 103 0.53 4.31 -3.56
C GLY A 103 0.43 3.28 -2.45
N HIS A 104 0.68 2.01 -2.80
CA HIS A 104 0.46 0.85 -1.93
C HIS A 104 1.57 0.63 -0.86
N GLY A 105 2.78 1.16 -1.07
CA GLY A 105 3.89 1.02 -0.11
C GLY A 105 4.55 -0.36 -0.03
N ILE A 106 4.20 -1.30 -0.94
CA ILE A 106 4.66 -2.69 -0.89
C ILE A 106 5.87 -2.95 -1.78
N GLY A 107 6.16 -2.04 -2.71
CA GLY A 107 7.19 -2.27 -3.72
C GLY A 107 8.01 -1.02 -4.05
N MET A 108 8.56 -1.01 -5.25
CA MET A 108 9.40 0.07 -5.74
C MET A 108 8.58 1.34 -6.00
N SER A 109 9.02 2.45 -5.41
CA SER A 109 8.48 3.76 -5.76
C SER A 109 8.91 4.15 -7.17
N GLN A 110 7.96 4.40 -8.07
CA GLN A 110 8.26 4.85 -9.44
C GLN A 110 9.00 6.18 -9.45
N TYR A 111 8.55 7.15 -8.65
CA TYR A 111 9.23 8.46 -8.51
C TYR A 111 10.58 8.34 -7.83
N GLY A 112 10.72 7.44 -6.85
CA GLY A 112 12.00 7.15 -6.21
C GLY A 112 12.98 6.52 -7.19
N ALA A 113 12.53 5.56 -7.99
CA ALA A 113 13.35 4.92 -9.02
C ALA A 113 13.79 5.91 -10.11
N ASP A 114 12.88 6.77 -10.60
CA ASP A 114 13.21 7.84 -11.55
C ASP A 114 14.25 8.82 -10.98
N GLY A 115 14.05 9.26 -9.74
CA GLY A 115 15.02 10.13 -9.05
C GLY A 115 16.41 9.49 -8.93
N MET A 116 16.47 8.21 -8.58
CA MET A 116 17.75 7.46 -8.50
C MET A 116 18.38 7.31 -9.89
N ALA A 117 17.59 7.01 -10.93
CA ALA A 117 18.10 6.91 -12.30
C ALA A 117 18.67 8.25 -12.80
N ARG A 118 18.00 9.36 -12.54
CA ARG A 118 18.49 10.72 -12.83
C ARG A 118 19.77 11.08 -12.07
N ALA A 119 19.93 10.52 -10.87
CA ALA A 119 21.17 10.63 -10.08
C ALA A 119 22.30 9.67 -10.54
N GLY A 120 22.11 8.96 -11.66
CA GLY A 120 23.11 8.08 -12.29
C GLY A 120 23.15 6.67 -11.69
N LYS A 121 22.17 6.26 -10.90
CA LYS A 121 22.07 4.89 -10.39
C LYS A 121 21.68 3.91 -11.48
N THR A 122 22.33 2.75 -11.50
CA THR A 122 21.99 1.66 -12.42
C THR A 122 20.66 0.99 -12.01
N ALA A 123 20.03 0.30 -12.95
CA ALA A 123 18.81 -0.49 -12.67
C ALA A 123 19.06 -1.52 -11.55
N ALA A 124 20.24 -2.15 -11.51
CA ALA A 124 20.59 -3.11 -10.47
C ALA A 124 20.68 -2.46 -9.08
N GLU A 125 21.28 -1.28 -8.96
CA GLU A 125 21.34 -0.54 -7.70
C GLU A 125 19.95 -0.09 -7.24
N ILE A 126 19.08 0.37 -8.16
CA ILE A 126 17.72 0.77 -7.86
C ILE A 126 16.91 -0.43 -7.35
N LEU A 127 16.94 -1.54 -8.08
CA LEU A 127 16.25 -2.76 -7.68
C LEU A 127 16.78 -3.30 -6.34
N GLN A 128 18.08 -3.26 -6.10
CA GLN A 128 18.67 -3.69 -4.84
C GLN A 128 18.28 -2.78 -3.66
N TYR A 129 18.09 -1.49 -3.90
CA TYR A 129 17.63 -0.55 -2.89
C TYR A 129 16.20 -0.86 -2.45
N PHE A 130 15.27 -1.07 -3.39
CA PHE A 130 13.88 -1.34 -3.08
C PHE A 130 13.60 -2.79 -2.65
N PHE A 131 14.44 -3.74 -3.03
CA PHE A 131 14.27 -5.18 -2.75
C PHE A 131 15.57 -5.79 -2.19
N PRO A 132 16.05 -5.33 -1.03
CA PRO A 132 17.35 -5.75 -0.48
C PRO A 132 17.45 -7.25 -0.17
N TRP A 133 16.33 -7.94 0.04
CA TRP A 133 16.28 -9.39 0.28
C TRP A 133 16.52 -10.23 -0.98
N ASN A 134 16.44 -9.63 -2.17
CA ASN A 134 16.66 -10.33 -3.45
C ASN A 134 18.10 -10.21 -4.01
N ARG A 135 19.08 -9.95 -3.16
CA ARG A 135 20.48 -9.77 -3.56
C ARG A 135 21.03 -10.89 -4.44
N ALA A 136 20.70 -12.15 -4.11
CA ALA A 136 21.19 -13.31 -4.88
C ALA A 136 20.61 -13.35 -6.30
N PHE A 137 19.39 -12.89 -6.50
CA PHE A 137 18.76 -12.82 -7.83
C PHE A 137 19.37 -11.70 -8.67
N PHE A 138 19.55 -10.53 -8.10
CA PHE A 138 20.14 -9.39 -8.82
C PHE A 138 21.63 -9.61 -9.12
N GLY A 139 22.38 -10.26 -8.24
CA GLY A 139 23.76 -10.67 -8.50
C GLY A 139 23.88 -11.54 -9.75
N LYS A 140 23.00 -12.52 -9.92
CA LYS A 140 22.96 -13.38 -11.12
C LYS A 140 22.65 -12.61 -12.40
N ILE A 141 21.73 -11.62 -12.36
CA ILE A 141 21.43 -10.78 -13.53
C ILE A 141 22.64 -9.95 -13.94
N VAL A 142 23.34 -9.36 -12.98
CA VAL A 142 24.55 -8.57 -13.26
C VAL A 142 25.64 -9.44 -13.86
N GLU A 143 25.94 -10.61 -13.26
CA GLU A 143 26.93 -11.56 -13.78
C GLU A 143 26.58 -12.06 -15.18
N GLN A 144 25.30 -12.32 -15.46
CA GLN A 144 24.86 -12.75 -16.78
C GLN A 144 25.05 -11.66 -17.82
N LYS A 145 24.71 -10.40 -17.48
CA LYS A 145 24.88 -9.24 -18.36
C LYS A 145 26.35 -8.93 -18.64
N GLU A 146 27.21 -9.07 -17.63
CA GLU A 146 28.67 -8.93 -17.80
C GLU A 146 29.23 -10.03 -18.70
N ARG A 147 28.78 -11.28 -18.58
CA ARG A 147 29.17 -12.39 -19.44
C ARG A 147 28.68 -12.22 -20.89
N GLU A 148 27.49 -11.66 -21.07
CA GLU A 148 26.92 -11.36 -22.40
C GLU A 148 27.64 -10.20 -23.07
N ASN A 149 27.95 -9.12 -22.34
CA ASN A 149 28.76 -8.01 -22.82
C ASN A 149 30.19 -8.44 -23.17
N ALA A 150 30.79 -9.35 -22.39
CA ALA A 150 32.11 -9.91 -22.68
C ALA A 150 32.14 -10.83 -23.92
N LYS A 151 30.98 -11.37 -24.33
CA LYS A 151 30.85 -12.22 -25.55
C LYS A 151 30.49 -11.42 -26.81
N GLY A 152 30.30 -10.12 -26.71
CA GLY A 152 30.17 -9.19 -27.83
C GLY A 152 29.07 -9.57 -28.82
N ALA A 153 27.82 -9.58 -28.43
CA ALA A 153 26.70 -9.41 -29.35
C ALA A 153 25.33 -9.54 -28.64
N TRP A 154 24.63 -8.46 -28.46
CA TRP A 154 23.15 -8.46 -28.62
C TRP A 154 22.72 -7.05 -28.98
N GLN A 155 22.21 -6.92 -30.18
CA GLN A 155 21.41 -5.74 -30.57
C GLN A 155 20.02 -5.96 -29.98
N ILE A 156 19.55 -5.01 -29.17
CA ILE A 156 18.16 -4.96 -28.73
C ILE A 156 17.40 -4.28 -29.88
N GLU A 157 16.63 -5.04 -30.64
CA GLU A 157 15.60 -4.46 -31.50
C GLU A 157 14.46 -3.97 -30.58
N GLU A 158 14.26 -2.66 -30.54
CA GLU A 158 13.07 -2.05 -29.93
C GLU A 158 11.81 -2.56 -30.63
N LYS A 159 11.05 -3.41 -29.97
CA LYS A 159 9.65 -3.61 -30.35
C LYS A 159 8.82 -2.52 -29.74
N THR A 160 8.49 -1.52 -30.56
CA THR A 160 7.39 -0.59 -30.29
C THR A 160 6.08 -1.38 -30.15
N CYS A 161 5.42 -1.25 -28.98
CA CYS A 161 3.99 -1.47 -28.80
C CYS A 161 3.26 -0.14 -28.80
#